data_296ccb8d2ac6f0bf8961181c890f6583
#
_entry.id   296ccb8d2ac6f0bf8961181c890f6583
#
_cell.length_a   1.000
_cell.length_b   1.000
_cell.length_c   1.000
_cell.angle_alpha   90.00
_cell.angle_beta   90.00
_cell.angle_gamma   90.00
#
_symmetry.space_group_name_H-M   'P 1'
#
loop_
_entity.id
_entity.type
_entity.pdbx_description
1 polymer ?
#
loop_
_entity_poly.entity_id
_entity_poly.type
_entity_poly.pdbx_seq_one_letter_code
_entity_poly.pdbx_strand_id
1 'polypeptide(L)'
;MTEKLKVPSTSRLVLEAAMQLYTTPLQQQYIEAIDFSETSGFYDELKQQYPFIADMICLRKQSIRRMLRERMPAFPGQQVIMLGAGLDPLSLYLLENYPQQISRIIEVDNGYIEEKQQLYEEIMPGNPLIRFIKCDITDTALLWSKLLENGYREEIPAIIVFEGVLHYISNDAFVQVMQLFKTPQQHHLVLLDYSLSEEEVPARFLSYHKAVKEVLENYIGRPVNVNNRADIAGLLYQLDGILDTVEPLCETEKKLTGDNHLFHAPGEGIVEMVSFRI
;
A
#
# COMPACT_ATOMS: atom_id res chain seq x y z
N MET A 1 -26.00 11.18 15.12
CA MET A 1 -24.83 11.39 14.26
C MET A 1 -23.71 10.59 14.90
N THR A 2 -23.24 9.56 14.26
CA THR A 2 -22.06 8.80 14.73
C THR A 2 -20.87 9.76 14.77
N GLU A 3 -20.06 9.70 15.80
CA GLU A 3 -18.85 10.50 15.90
C GLU A 3 -17.91 10.09 14.75
N LYS A 4 -17.39 11.07 14.01
CA LYS A 4 -16.48 10.78 12.89
C LYS A 4 -15.14 10.26 13.40
N LEU A 5 -14.52 9.33 12.65
CA LEU A 5 -13.21 8.79 12.98
C LEU A 5 -12.12 9.85 12.76
N LYS A 6 -11.44 10.21 13.83
CA LYS A 6 -10.26 11.07 13.81
C LYS A 6 -9.05 10.30 13.33
N VAL A 7 -8.31 10.86 12.39
CA VAL A 7 -7.22 10.15 11.72
C VAL A 7 -5.84 10.75 12.05
N PRO A 8 -4.79 9.92 12.17
CA PRO A 8 -3.43 10.41 12.35
C PRO A 8 -2.93 11.13 11.10
N SER A 9 -1.92 11.98 11.26
CA SER A 9 -1.38 12.85 10.20
C SER A 9 -0.93 12.09 8.95
N THR A 10 -0.32 10.92 9.10
CA THR A 10 0.12 10.09 7.96
C THR A 10 -1.06 9.50 7.17
N SER A 11 -2.10 9.04 7.86
CA SER A 11 -3.33 8.55 7.21
C SER A 11 -4.06 9.68 6.50
N ARG A 12 -4.13 10.88 7.11
CA ARG A 12 -4.68 12.06 6.46
C ARG A 12 -3.96 12.37 5.15
N LEU A 13 -2.61 12.44 5.19
CA LEU A 13 -1.80 12.69 3.99
C LEU A 13 -2.19 11.75 2.85
N VAL A 14 -2.26 10.45 3.14
CA VAL A 14 -2.58 9.43 2.12
C VAL A 14 -4.01 9.57 1.62
N LEU A 15 -4.99 9.76 2.51
CA LEU A 15 -6.40 9.86 2.15
C LEU A 15 -6.70 11.15 1.37
N GLU A 16 -6.16 12.31 1.79
CA GLU A 16 -6.35 13.58 1.08
C GLU A 16 -5.66 13.57 -0.30
N ALA A 17 -4.42 13.08 -0.38
CA ALA A 17 -3.70 12.99 -1.65
C ALA A 17 -4.42 12.09 -2.68
N ALA A 18 -5.09 11.05 -2.21
CA ALA A 18 -5.81 10.10 -3.05
C ALA A 18 -7.32 10.36 -3.15
N MET A 19 -7.83 11.48 -2.63
CA MET A 19 -9.25 11.77 -2.53
C MET A 19 -10.00 11.58 -3.86
N GLN A 20 -9.40 11.99 -4.96
CA GLN A 20 -9.97 11.85 -6.31
C GLN A 20 -10.14 10.38 -6.77
N LEU A 21 -9.54 9.43 -6.08
CA LEU A 21 -9.66 8.00 -6.41
C LEU A 21 -10.83 7.32 -5.69
N TYR A 22 -11.40 7.94 -4.67
CA TYR A 22 -12.49 7.38 -3.88
C TYR A 22 -13.84 7.72 -4.51
N THR A 23 -14.12 7.12 -5.66
CA THR A 23 -15.26 7.45 -6.52
C THR A 23 -16.43 6.47 -6.42
N THR A 24 -16.21 5.31 -5.82
CA THR A 24 -17.28 4.33 -5.63
C THR A 24 -18.19 4.71 -4.44
N PRO A 25 -19.49 4.34 -4.45
CA PRO A 25 -20.41 4.71 -3.38
C PRO A 25 -19.94 4.33 -1.98
N LEU A 26 -19.42 3.11 -1.78
CA LEU A 26 -18.94 2.68 -0.47
C LEU A 26 -17.70 3.45 -0.02
N GLN A 27 -16.78 3.75 -0.95
CA GLN A 27 -15.62 4.57 -0.63
C GLN A 27 -16.01 6.00 -0.23
N GLN A 28 -17.00 6.59 -0.90
CA GLN A 28 -17.49 7.93 -0.57
C GLN A 28 -18.12 7.96 0.83
N GLN A 29 -18.97 6.98 1.15
CA GLN A 29 -19.54 6.85 2.50
C GLN A 29 -18.46 6.71 3.58
N TYR A 30 -17.42 5.92 3.30
CA TYR A 30 -16.28 5.76 4.20
C TYR A 30 -15.55 7.08 4.45
N ILE A 31 -15.22 7.82 3.40
CA ILE A 31 -14.50 9.10 3.50
C ILE A 31 -15.34 10.17 4.23
N GLU A 32 -16.67 10.18 4.02
CA GLU A 32 -17.57 11.10 4.75
C GLU A 32 -17.62 10.83 6.25
N ALA A 33 -17.33 9.61 6.69
CA ALA A 33 -17.26 9.22 8.09
C ALA A 33 -15.93 9.57 8.77
N ILE A 34 -14.93 10.08 8.02
CA ILE A 34 -13.62 10.47 8.55
C ILE A 34 -13.60 11.96 8.91
N ASP A 35 -12.99 12.26 10.06
CA ASP A 35 -12.71 13.63 10.51
C ASP A 35 -11.26 14.01 10.22
N PHE A 36 -11.09 14.94 9.30
CA PHE A 36 -9.78 15.48 8.91
C PHE A 36 -9.38 16.74 9.73
N SER A 37 -10.17 17.18 10.71
CA SER A 37 -9.99 18.48 11.36
C SER A 37 -8.79 18.55 12.32
N GLU A 38 -8.39 17.43 12.94
CA GLU A 38 -7.38 17.44 14.01
C GLU A 38 -5.93 17.29 13.55
N THR A 39 -5.70 17.07 12.28
CA THR A 39 -4.35 16.80 11.77
C THR A 39 -3.74 18.06 11.20
N SER A 40 -3.08 18.86 12.02
CA SER A 40 -2.40 20.06 11.59
C SER A 40 -0.93 19.80 11.27
N GLY A 41 -0.41 20.48 10.25
CA GLY A 41 1.00 20.73 10.05
C GLY A 41 1.77 19.69 9.22
N PHE A 42 1.67 18.39 9.52
CA PHE A 42 2.50 17.37 8.87
C PHE A 42 2.31 17.31 7.34
N TYR A 43 1.06 17.31 6.87
CA TYR A 43 0.79 17.30 5.43
C TYR A 43 1.22 18.60 4.77
N ASP A 44 0.95 19.73 5.42
CA ASP A 44 1.33 21.06 4.91
C ASP A 44 2.85 21.21 4.86
N GLU A 45 3.56 20.71 5.88
CA GLU A 45 5.03 20.68 5.91
C GLU A 45 5.59 19.83 4.78
N LEU A 46 5.11 18.59 4.59
CA LEU A 46 5.54 17.74 3.47
C LEU A 46 5.26 18.39 2.12
N LYS A 47 4.10 19.02 1.93
CA LYS A 47 3.75 19.70 0.69
C LYS A 47 4.62 20.92 0.41
N GLN A 48 5.07 21.62 1.45
CA GLN A 48 6.04 22.71 1.29
C GLN A 48 7.42 22.18 0.88
N GLN A 49 7.85 21.06 1.48
CA GLN A 49 9.15 20.45 1.16
C GLN A 49 9.15 19.74 -0.18
N TYR A 50 8.02 19.10 -0.55
CA TYR A 50 7.88 18.38 -1.82
C TYR A 50 6.50 18.69 -2.44
N PRO A 51 6.42 19.67 -3.34
CA PRO A 51 5.14 20.07 -3.95
C PRO A 51 4.38 18.95 -4.67
N PHE A 52 5.11 17.94 -5.15
CA PHE A 52 4.56 16.77 -5.86
C PHE A 52 4.13 15.61 -4.94
N ILE A 53 4.15 15.79 -3.60
CA ILE A 53 3.87 14.69 -2.65
C ILE A 53 2.47 14.09 -2.86
N ALA A 54 1.46 14.92 -3.13
CA ALA A 54 0.11 14.46 -3.38
C ALA A 54 0.00 13.68 -4.70
N ASP A 55 0.65 14.18 -5.75
CA ASP A 55 0.67 13.53 -7.06
C ASP A 55 1.41 12.18 -6.99
N MET A 56 2.54 12.15 -6.31
CA MET A 56 3.31 10.92 -6.07
C MET A 56 2.47 9.85 -5.37
N ILE A 57 1.79 10.22 -4.26
CA ILE A 57 0.92 9.30 -3.52
C ILE A 57 -0.25 8.85 -4.39
N CYS A 58 -0.87 9.76 -5.13
CA CYS A 58 -1.98 9.45 -6.01
C CYS A 58 -1.57 8.48 -7.12
N LEU A 59 -0.46 8.73 -7.81
CA LEU A 59 0.06 7.85 -8.87
C LEU A 59 0.45 6.47 -8.32
N ARG A 60 1.08 6.41 -7.14
CA ARG A 60 1.38 5.14 -6.46
C ARG A 60 0.11 4.31 -6.28
N LYS A 61 -0.96 4.89 -5.72
CA LYS A 61 -2.24 4.21 -5.54
C LYS A 61 -2.92 3.83 -6.85
N GLN A 62 -2.85 4.68 -7.86
CA GLN A 62 -3.35 4.37 -9.19
C GLN A 62 -2.60 3.19 -9.82
N SER A 63 -1.28 3.10 -9.61
CA SER A 63 -0.48 1.96 -10.07
C SER A 63 -0.96 0.65 -9.43
N ILE A 64 -1.11 0.61 -8.10
CA ILE A 64 -1.65 -0.57 -7.39
C ILE A 64 -3.04 -0.95 -7.93
N ARG A 65 -3.96 0.02 -8.07
CA ARG A 65 -5.30 -0.24 -8.61
C ARG A 65 -5.27 -0.75 -10.06
N ARG A 66 -4.35 -0.23 -10.88
CA ARG A 66 -4.16 -0.70 -12.25
C ARG A 66 -3.64 -2.14 -12.26
N MET A 67 -2.61 -2.45 -11.47
CA MET A 67 -2.07 -3.80 -11.36
C MET A 67 -3.14 -4.80 -10.87
N LEU A 68 -3.92 -4.42 -9.87
CA LEU A 68 -5.06 -5.21 -9.39
C LEU A 68 -6.09 -5.43 -10.51
N ARG A 69 -6.51 -4.39 -11.21
CA ARG A 69 -7.46 -4.48 -12.33
C ARG A 69 -6.99 -5.42 -13.45
N GLU A 70 -5.70 -5.41 -13.76
CA GLU A 70 -5.10 -6.27 -14.78
C GLU A 70 -5.05 -7.74 -14.35
N ARG A 71 -4.91 -8.00 -13.05
CA ARG A 71 -4.73 -9.36 -12.50
C ARG A 71 -6.03 -10.02 -12.01
N MET A 72 -6.98 -9.24 -11.47
CA MET A 72 -8.23 -9.76 -10.91
C MET A 72 -9.01 -10.67 -11.87
N PRO A 73 -9.18 -10.36 -13.17
CA PRO A 73 -9.97 -11.20 -14.07
C PRO A 73 -9.35 -12.58 -14.36
N ALA A 74 -8.04 -12.73 -14.17
CA ALA A 74 -7.31 -13.94 -14.55
C ALA A 74 -7.55 -15.13 -13.61
N PHE A 75 -7.93 -14.88 -12.34
CA PHE A 75 -8.04 -15.90 -11.31
C PHE A 75 -9.29 -15.69 -10.44
N PRO A 76 -10.44 -16.32 -10.77
CA PRO A 76 -11.62 -16.24 -9.93
C PRO A 76 -11.37 -16.94 -8.59
N GLY A 77 -11.91 -16.38 -7.52
CA GLY A 77 -11.83 -16.95 -6.18
C GLY A 77 -10.51 -16.73 -5.44
N GLN A 78 -9.68 -15.78 -5.91
CA GLN A 78 -8.42 -15.45 -5.24
C GLN A 78 -8.63 -14.70 -3.91
N GLN A 79 -7.61 -14.76 -3.08
CA GLN A 79 -7.54 -14.00 -1.83
C GLN A 79 -6.78 -12.69 -2.04
N VAL A 80 -7.13 -11.65 -1.27
CA VAL A 80 -6.36 -10.40 -1.21
C VAL A 80 -5.94 -10.16 0.22
N ILE A 81 -4.65 -10.04 0.45
CA ILE A 81 -4.05 -9.79 1.77
C ILE A 81 -3.40 -8.40 1.74
N MET A 82 -3.88 -7.49 2.56
CA MET A 82 -3.33 -6.14 2.68
C MET A 82 -2.54 -6.05 3.97
N LEU A 83 -1.22 -5.99 3.87
CA LEU A 83 -0.30 -5.87 5.01
C LEU A 83 0.05 -4.40 5.24
N GLY A 84 -0.21 -3.89 6.44
CA GLY A 84 -0.11 -2.46 6.72
C GLY A 84 -1.22 -1.67 6.02
N ALA A 85 -2.47 -2.16 6.12
CA ALA A 85 -3.61 -1.64 5.37
C ALA A 85 -3.99 -0.19 5.71
N GLY A 86 -3.58 0.30 6.89
CA GLY A 86 -3.93 1.64 7.35
C GLY A 86 -5.42 1.95 7.22
N LEU A 87 -5.70 3.20 6.94
CA LEU A 87 -7.09 3.67 6.73
C LEU A 87 -7.49 3.76 5.24
N ASP A 88 -6.67 3.24 4.31
CA ASP A 88 -7.04 3.26 2.88
C ASP A 88 -8.25 2.34 2.60
N PRO A 89 -9.31 2.84 1.92
CA PRO A 89 -10.48 2.05 1.59
C PRO A 89 -10.32 1.23 0.28
N LEU A 90 -9.13 0.66 0.02
CA LEU A 90 -8.89 -0.15 -1.19
C LEU A 90 -9.78 -1.39 -1.24
N SER A 91 -10.05 -2.02 -0.09
CA SER A 91 -10.93 -3.19 -0.04
C SER A 91 -12.38 -2.88 -0.44
N LEU A 92 -12.89 -1.68 -0.11
CA LEU A 92 -14.22 -1.25 -0.60
C LEU A 92 -14.24 -1.17 -2.13
N TYR A 93 -13.19 -0.56 -2.72
CA TYR A 93 -13.04 -0.55 -4.18
C TYR A 93 -13.06 -1.96 -4.78
N LEU A 94 -12.36 -2.90 -4.14
CA LEU A 94 -12.29 -4.28 -4.61
C LEU A 94 -13.63 -4.99 -4.50
N LEU A 95 -14.34 -4.83 -3.39
CA LEU A 95 -15.65 -5.44 -3.17
C LEU A 95 -16.72 -4.92 -4.12
N GLU A 96 -16.65 -3.64 -4.52
CA GLU A 96 -17.59 -3.07 -5.48
C GLU A 96 -17.29 -3.46 -6.93
N ASN A 97 -16.02 -3.57 -7.31
CA ASN A 97 -15.63 -3.81 -8.70
C ASN A 97 -15.37 -5.28 -9.03
N TYR A 98 -15.00 -6.11 -8.05
CA TYR A 98 -14.57 -7.50 -8.25
C TYR A 98 -15.19 -8.50 -7.26
N PRO A 99 -16.48 -8.40 -6.90
CA PRO A 99 -17.07 -9.23 -5.84
C PRO A 99 -17.08 -10.73 -6.17
N GLN A 100 -17.06 -11.09 -7.45
CA GLN A 100 -17.08 -12.50 -7.89
C GLN A 100 -15.67 -13.09 -8.07
N GLN A 101 -14.65 -12.26 -8.17
CA GLN A 101 -13.25 -12.67 -8.33
C GLN A 101 -12.57 -12.92 -6.98
N ILE A 102 -13.14 -12.40 -5.90
CA ILE A 102 -12.55 -12.42 -4.58
C ILE A 102 -13.26 -13.43 -3.67
N SER A 103 -12.53 -14.38 -3.14
CA SER A 103 -13.04 -15.29 -2.11
C SER A 103 -12.87 -14.74 -0.70
N ARG A 104 -11.86 -13.87 -0.49
CA ARG A 104 -11.56 -13.26 0.80
C ARG A 104 -10.66 -12.04 0.65
N ILE A 105 -10.90 -11.04 1.51
CA ILE A 105 -9.98 -9.94 1.77
C ILE A 105 -9.59 -10.01 3.24
N ILE A 106 -8.29 -9.90 3.54
CA ILE A 106 -7.78 -9.78 4.90
C ILE A 106 -6.95 -8.50 4.97
N GLU A 107 -7.37 -7.58 5.81
CA GLU A 107 -6.60 -6.38 6.13
C GLU A 107 -5.89 -6.55 7.47
N VAL A 108 -4.58 -6.32 7.48
CA VAL A 108 -3.74 -6.42 8.67
C VAL A 108 -3.11 -5.07 8.94
N ASP A 109 -3.27 -4.56 10.15
CA ASP A 109 -2.58 -3.37 10.64
C ASP A 109 -2.45 -3.39 12.15
N ASN A 110 -1.47 -2.70 12.71
CA ASN A 110 -1.31 -2.57 14.16
C ASN A 110 -1.96 -1.30 14.74
N GLY A 111 -2.37 -0.37 13.88
CA GLY A 111 -3.00 0.90 14.24
C GLY A 111 -4.52 0.83 14.22
N TYR A 112 -5.15 1.74 13.52
CA TYR A 112 -6.59 2.04 13.49
C TYR A 112 -7.47 0.97 12.83
N ILE A 113 -7.07 -0.29 12.84
CA ILE A 113 -7.78 -1.37 12.13
C ILE A 113 -9.13 -1.71 12.77
N GLU A 114 -9.27 -1.56 14.09
CA GLU A 114 -10.51 -1.82 14.82
C GLU A 114 -11.55 -0.72 14.53
N GLU A 115 -11.12 0.53 14.51
CA GLU A 115 -11.96 1.66 14.12
C GLU A 115 -12.39 1.58 12.66
N LYS A 116 -11.47 1.19 11.77
CA LYS A 116 -11.77 0.92 10.36
C LYS A 116 -12.82 -0.19 10.23
N GLN A 117 -12.67 -1.28 10.99
CA GLN A 117 -13.65 -2.38 11.02
C GLN A 117 -15.03 -1.89 11.44
N GLN A 118 -15.13 -1.02 12.46
CA GLN A 118 -16.41 -0.46 12.91
C GLN A 118 -17.08 0.34 11.78
N LEU A 119 -16.35 1.22 11.09
CA LEU A 119 -16.87 1.96 9.96
C LEU A 119 -17.34 1.04 8.83
N TYR A 120 -16.59 -0.02 8.54
CA TYR A 120 -16.98 -0.99 7.51
C TYR A 120 -18.23 -1.77 7.90
N GLU A 121 -18.40 -2.09 9.19
CA GLU A 121 -19.62 -2.75 9.67
C GLU A 121 -20.84 -1.83 9.57
N GLU A 122 -20.68 -0.51 9.74
CA GLU A 122 -21.76 0.45 9.49
C GLU A 122 -22.12 0.56 8.00
N ILE A 123 -21.11 0.52 7.11
CA ILE A 123 -21.29 0.68 5.65
C ILE A 123 -21.78 -0.62 4.99
N MET A 124 -21.28 -1.77 5.46
CA MET A 124 -21.55 -3.09 4.89
C MET A 124 -21.79 -4.13 5.99
N PRO A 125 -22.89 -4.04 6.74
CA PRO A 125 -23.16 -4.94 7.87
C PRO A 125 -23.02 -6.42 7.49
N GLY A 126 -22.22 -7.16 8.27
CA GLY A 126 -22.10 -8.61 8.14
C GLY A 126 -21.46 -9.10 6.84
N ASN A 127 -20.65 -8.29 6.15
CA ASN A 127 -19.99 -8.73 4.91
C ASN A 127 -19.04 -9.92 5.17
N PRO A 128 -19.28 -11.10 4.55
CA PRO A 128 -18.52 -12.30 4.86
C PRO A 128 -17.12 -12.34 4.21
N LEU A 129 -16.85 -11.48 3.24
CA LEU A 129 -15.63 -11.54 2.42
C LEU A 129 -14.44 -10.85 3.07
N ILE A 130 -14.67 -9.88 3.98
CA ILE A 130 -13.59 -9.10 4.57
C ILE A 130 -13.34 -9.49 6.04
N ARG A 131 -12.06 -9.47 6.41
CA ARG A 131 -11.57 -9.68 7.79
C ARG A 131 -10.54 -8.62 8.13
N PHE A 132 -10.54 -8.20 9.39
CA PHE A 132 -9.61 -7.24 9.94
C PHE A 132 -8.80 -7.88 11.05
N ILE A 133 -7.48 -7.72 11.00
CA ILE A 133 -6.54 -8.31 11.94
C ILE A 133 -5.68 -7.21 12.55
N LYS A 134 -5.79 -7.02 13.86
CA LYS A 134 -4.85 -6.18 14.61
C LYS A 134 -3.59 -6.98 14.90
N CYS A 135 -2.50 -6.63 14.21
CA CYS A 135 -1.21 -7.33 14.36
C CYS A 135 -0.08 -6.47 13.83
N ASP A 136 1.05 -6.48 14.55
CA ASP A 136 2.31 -6.04 13.96
C ASP A 136 2.75 -7.11 12.93
N ILE A 137 2.89 -6.70 11.68
CA ILE A 137 3.25 -7.63 10.60
C ILE A 137 4.65 -8.24 10.78
N THR A 138 5.50 -7.62 11.58
CA THR A 138 6.87 -8.13 11.87
C THR A 138 6.87 -9.24 12.93
N ASP A 139 5.80 -9.40 13.70
CA ASP A 139 5.57 -10.61 14.50
C ASP A 139 5.02 -11.73 13.60
N THR A 140 5.91 -12.33 12.85
CA THR A 140 5.56 -13.32 11.81
C THR A 140 4.83 -14.55 12.35
N ALA A 141 5.13 -14.98 13.57
CA ALA A 141 4.44 -16.13 14.19
C ALA A 141 2.98 -15.81 14.51
N LEU A 142 2.74 -14.65 15.12
CA LEU A 142 1.39 -14.16 15.40
C LEU A 142 0.63 -13.84 14.11
N LEU A 143 1.28 -13.18 13.15
CA LEU A 143 0.68 -12.89 11.86
C LEU A 143 0.18 -14.15 11.17
N TRP A 144 1.02 -15.17 11.08
CA TRP A 144 0.67 -16.44 10.45
C TRP A 144 -0.53 -17.11 11.12
N SER A 145 -0.50 -17.26 12.46
CA SER A 145 -1.63 -17.81 13.21
C SER A 145 -2.93 -17.08 12.93
N LYS A 146 -2.89 -15.74 12.99
CA LYS A 146 -4.08 -14.90 12.74
C LYS A 146 -4.57 -14.97 11.29
N LEU A 147 -3.70 -15.07 10.31
CA LEU A 147 -4.10 -15.24 8.91
C LEU A 147 -4.89 -16.55 8.74
N LEU A 148 -4.39 -17.67 9.27
CA LEU A 148 -5.06 -18.96 9.19
C LEU A 148 -6.41 -18.95 9.93
N GLU A 149 -6.47 -18.40 11.13
CA GLU A 149 -7.70 -18.24 11.93
C GLU A 149 -8.77 -17.41 11.18
N ASN A 150 -8.33 -16.45 10.36
CA ASN A 150 -9.21 -15.58 9.56
C ASN A 150 -9.46 -16.11 8.14
N GLY A 151 -9.06 -17.37 7.88
CA GLY A 151 -9.42 -18.13 6.68
C GLY A 151 -8.52 -17.90 5.49
N TYR A 152 -7.28 -17.43 5.70
CA TYR A 152 -6.23 -17.53 4.69
C TYR A 152 -5.94 -19.00 4.39
N ARG A 153 -5.75 -19.31 3.12
CA ARG A 153 -5.40 -20.64 2.62
C ARG A 153 -4.23 -20.54 1.65
N GLU A 154 -3.14 -21.20 1.99
CA GLU A 154 -1.90 -21.17 1.21
C GLU A 154 -2.07 -21.76 -0.20
N GLU A 155 -2.93 -22.76 -0.35
CA GLU A 155 -3.21 -23.42 -1.62
C GLU A 155 -4.05 -22.59 -2.61
N ILE A 156 -4.67 -21.49 -2.16
CA ILE A 156 -5.45 -20.58 -3.00
C ILE A 156 -4.57 -19.40 -3.41
N PRO A 157 -4.46 -19.08 -4.71
CA PRO A 157 -3.71 -17.90 -5.15
C PRO A 157 -4.13 -16.64 -4.40
N ALA A 158 -3.14 -15.86 -3.95
CA ALA A 158 -3.37 -14.62 -3.25
C ALA A 158 -2.65 -13.45 -3.92
N ILE A 159 -3.25 -12.27 -3.84
CA ILE A 159 -2.57 -11.01 -4.11
C ILE A 159 -2.23 -10.37 -2.76
N ILE A 160 -0.94 -10.22 -2.49
CA ILE A 160 -0.44 -9.57 -1.28
C ILE A 160 -0.13 -8.11 -1.64
N VAL A 161 -0.87 -7.18 -1.04
CA VAL A 161 -0.66 -5.73 -1.20
C VAL A 161 0.17 -5.23 -0.01
N PHE A 162 1.33 -4.66 -0.32
CA PHE A 162 2.31 -4.15 0.64
C PHE A 162 2.62 -2.69 0.31
N GLU A 163 1.57 -1.85 0.27
CA GLU A 163 1.65 -0.46 -0.18
C GLU A 163 1.97 0.49 0.97
N GLY A 164 3.02 1.27 0.82
CA GLY A 164 3.41 2.30 1.78
C GLY A 164 4.00 1.73 3.08
N VAL A 165 4.59 0.54 3.07
CA VAL A 165 5.01 -0.19 4.26
C VAL A 165 6.52 -0.45 4.32
N LEU A 166 7.16 -0.76 3.19
CA LEU A 166 8.57 -1.18 3.19
C LEU A 166 9.50 -0.12 3.81
N HIS A 167 9.19 1.14 3.65
CA HIS A 167 9.98 2.22 4.25
C HIS A 167 9.87 2.32 5.79
N TYR A 168 8.92 1.58 6.40
CA TYR A 168 8.77 1.51 7.87
C TYR A 168 9.41 0.28 8.50
N ILE A 169 9.86 -0.71 7.76
CA ILE A 169 10.48 -1.93 8.29
C ILE A 169 11.84 -2.18 7.65
N SER A 170 12.68 -3.00 8.26
CA SER A 170 13.94 -3.40 7.66
C SER A 170 13.75 -4.39 6.51
N ASN A 171 14.75 -4.49 5.64
CA ASN A 171 14.78 -5.48 4.56
C ASN A 171 14.70 -6.92 5.09
N ASP A 172 15.37 -7.20 6.21
CA ASP A 172 15.31 -8.52 6.85
C ASP A 172 13.90 -8.84 7.36
N ALA A 173 13.23 -7.86 7.99
CA ALA A 173 11.84 -8.03 8.42
C ALA A 173 10.90 -8.25 7.22
N PHE A 174 11.10 -7.51 6.12
CA PHE A 174 10.34 -7.73 4.89
C PHE A 174 10.51 -9.16 4.36
N VAL A 175 11.76 -9.66 4.28
CA VAL A 175 12.01 -11.04 3.84
C VAL A 175 11.32 -12.04 4.74
N GLN A 176 11.40 -11.88 6.08
CA GLN A 176 10.72 -12.77 7.03
C GLN A 176 9.19 -12.78 6.85
N VAL A 177 8.59 -11.62 6.64
CA VAL A 177 7.14 -11.50 6.36
C VAL A 177 6.78 -12.19 5.04
N MET A 178 7.53 -11.93 3.97
CA MET A 178 7.24 -12.51 2.65
C MET A 178 7.47 -14.02 2.61
N GLN A 179 8.39 -14.57 3.42
CA GLN A 179 8.59 -16.02 3.54
C GLN A 179 7.33 -16.77 3.99
N LEU A 180 6.42 -16.12 4.73
CA LEU A 180 5.13 -16.71 5.11
C LEU A 180 4.24 -17.03 3.90
N PHE A 181 4.42 -16.31 2.80
CA PHE A 181 3.61 -16.43 1.59
C PHE A 181 4.33 -17.18 0.46
N LYS A 182 5.54 -17.67 0.71
CA LYS A 182 6.30 -18.38 -0.30
C LYS A 182 5.69 -19.74 -0.61
N THR A 183 5.43 -20.00 -1.88
CA THR A 183 4.91 -21.29 -2.33
C THR A 183 5.81 -21.95 -3.37
N PRO A 184 5.88 -23.29 -3.43
CA PRO A 184 6.66 -23.99 -4.44
C PRO A 184 6.24 -23.66 -5.88
N GLN A 185 4.97 -23.29 -6.09
CA GLN A 185 4.40 -22.97 -7.38
C GLN A 185 4.54 -21.48 -7.73
N GLN A 186 4.99 -20.65 -6.79
CA GLN A 186 5.09 -19.18 -6.93
C GLN A 186 3.79 -18.56 -7.46
N HIS A 187 2.66 -19.01 -6.93
CA HIS A 187 1.34 -18.60 -7.42
C HIS A 187 0.76 -17.36 -6.71
N HIS A 188 1.42 -16.88 -5.65
CA HIS A 188 1.06 -15.62 -5.01
C HIS A 188 1.73 -14.45 -5.71
N LEU A 189 0.96 -13.38 -5.92
CA LEU A 189 1.45 -12.12 -6.47
C LEU A 189 1.62 -11.11 -5.35
N VAL A 190 2.79 -10.49 -5.27
CA VAL A 190 3.05 -9.38 -4.35
C VAL A 190 3.09 -8.07 -5.14
N LEU A 191 2.39 -7.07 -4.63
CA LEU A 191 2.39 -5.69 -5.12
C LEU A 191 2.93 -4.81 -4.00
N LEU A 192 4.04 -4.12 -4.24
CA LEU A 192 4.64 -3.22 -3.26
C LEU A 192 5.16 -1.95 -3.91
N ASP A 193 5.42 -0.93 -3.08
CA ASP A 193 6.24 0.22 -3.41
C ASP A 193 7.43 0.32 -2.45
N TYR A 194 8.48 0.97 -2.90
CA TYR A 194 9.64 1.26 -2.08
C TYR A 194 10.17 2.67 -2.32
N SER A 195 10.72 3.27 -1.27
CA SER A 195 11.41 4.55 -1.35
C SER A 195 12.81 4.35 -1.93
N LEU A 196 13.18 5.19 -2.88
CA LEU A 196 14.47 5.13 -3.56
C LEU A 196 15.62 5.59 -2.65
N SER A 197 16.78 4.98 -2.79
CA SER A 197 18.03 5.50 -2.24
C SER A 197 18.51 6.73 -3.03
N GLU A 198 19.37 7.56 -2.42
CA GLU A 198 19.82 8.82 -3.01
C GLU A 198 20.49 8.67 -4.39
N GLU A 199 21.18 7.56 -4.60
CA GLU A 199 21.86 7.28 -5.87
C GLU A 199 20.92 7.04 -7.06
N GLU A 200 19.68 6.63 -6.80
CA GLU A 200 18.67 6.41 -7.84
C GLU A 200 17.84 7.67 -8.14
N VAL A 201 18.03 8.72 -7.34
CA VAL A 201 17.26 9.96 -7.48
C VAL A 201 18.03 10.99 -8.30
N PRO A 202 17.46 11.52 -9.40
CA PRO A 202 18.11 12.54 -10.21
C PRO A 202 18.47 13.80 -9.39
N ALA A 203 19.62 14.41 -9.70
CA ALA A 203 20.19 15.53 -8.94
C ALA A 203 19.18 16.66 -8.66
N ARG A 204 18.28 16.95 -9.60
CA ARG A 204 17.24 17.99 -9.44
C ARG A 204 16.17 17.65 -8.40
N PHE A 205 16.01 16.39 -8.03
CA PHE A 205 15.04 15.91 -7.03
C PHE A 205 15.68 15.52 -5.70
N LEU A 206 17.00 15.50 -5.59
CA LEU A 206 17.72 15.09 -4.36
C LEU A 206 17.36 15.96 -3.15
N SER A 207 17.18 17.27 -3.34
CA SER A 207 16.78 18.16 -2.22
C SER A 207 15.40 17.81 -1.69
N TYR A 208 14.45 17.50 -2.56
CA TYR A 208 13.12 17.07 -2.20
C TYR A 208 13.14 15.71 -1.50
N HIS A 209 13.89 14.74 -2.06
CA HIS A 209 14.04 13.42 -1.47
C HIS A 209 14.57 13.50 -0.02
N LYS A 210 15.65 14.27 0.20
CA LYS A 210 16.23 14.47 1.54
C LYS A 210 15.24 15.13 2.50
N ALA A 211 14.55 16.15 2.06
CA ALA A 211 13.58 16.86 2.88
C ALA A 211 12.39 15.96 3.27
N VAL A 212 11.82 15.18 2.33
CA VAL A 212 10.75 14.22 2.62
C VAL A 212 11.22 13.15 3.59
N LYS A 213 12.41 12.59 3.37
CA LYS A 213 13.03 11.59 4.25
C LYS A 213 13.18 12.15 5.67
N GLU A 214 13.75 13.34 5.84
CA GLU A 214 13.93 13.98 7.14
C GLU A 214 12.62 14.22 7.88
N VAL A 215 11.59 14.72 7.19
CA VAL A 215 10.26 14.92 7.79
C VAL A 215 9.65 13.59 8.23
N LEU A 216 9.77 12.54 7.42
CA LEU A 216 9.28 11.21 7.78
C LEU A 216 10.05 10.62 8.96
N GLU A 217 11.39 10.69 8.96
CA GLU A 217 12.23 10.19 10.05
C GLU A 217 11.94 10.90 11.39
N ASN A 218 11.75 12.22 11.35
CA ASN A 218 11.36 12.99 12.54
C ASN A 218 9.97 12.57 13.05
N TYR A 219 9.03 12.30 12.16
CA TYR A 219 7.67 11.88 12.54
C TYR A 219 7.64 10.46 13.14
N ILE A 220 8.36 9.51 12.53
CA ILE A 220 8.36 8.11 12.96
C ILE A 220 9.38 7.83 14.07
N GLY A 221 10.32 8.76 14.33
CA GLY A 221 11.36 8.62 15.35
C GLY A 221 12.46 7.59 15.04
N ARG A 222 12.60 7.19 13.77
CA ARG A 222 13.61 6.22 13.31
C ARG A 222 13.93 6.43 11.83
N PRO A 223 15.08 5.90 11.32
CA PRO A 223 15.43 5.98 9.90
C PRO A 223 14.38 5.35 9.00
N VAL A 224 14.13 5.99 7.86
CA VAL A 224 13.32 5.44 6.76
C VAL A 224 14.16 4.44 5.97
N ASN A 225 13.61 3.26 5.72
CA ASN A 225 14.24 2.26 4.86
C ASN A 225 14.13 2.70 3.39
N VAL A 226 15.26 2.90 2.75
CA VAL A 226 15.38 3.25 1.33
C VAL A 226 16.15 2.15 0.60
N ASN A 227 15.80 1.90 -0.65
CA ASN A 227 16.39 0.83 -1.44
C ASN A 227 16.75 1.34 -2.84
N ASN A 228 17.77 0.75 -3.44
CA ASN A 228 17.99 0.83 -4.88
C ASN A 228 17.45 -0.43 -5.58
N ARG A 229 17.47 -0.45 -6.89
CA ARG A 229 16.97 -1.60 -7.67
C ARG A 229 17.75 -2.89 -7.42
N ALA A 230 19.06 -2.79 -7.12
CA ALA A 230 19.88 -3.94 -6.79
C ALA A 230 19.52 -4.53 -5.43
N ASP A 231 19.19 -3.67 -4.44
CA ASP A 231 18.68 -4.12 -3.15
C ASP A 231 17.37 -4.92 -3.33
N ILE A 232 16.41 -4.37 -4.08
CA ILE A 232 15.16 -5.06 -4.39
C ILE A 232 15.41 -6.40 -5.09
N ALA A 233 16.29 -6.43 -6.09
CA ALA A 233 16.65 -7.68 -6.75
C ALA A 233 17.28 -8.70 -5.78
N GLY A 234 18.10 -8.24 -4.83
CA GLY A 234 18.67 -9.06 -3.76
C GLY A 234 17.62 -9.64 -2.82
N LEU A 235 16.61 -8.85 -2.45
CA LEU A 235 15.47 -9.32 -1.62
C LEU A 235 14.66 -10.39 -2.37
N LEU A 236 14.36 -10.16 -3.64
CA LEU A 236 13.63 -11.15 -4.46
C LEU A 236 14.42 -12.45 -4.63
N TYR A 237 15.75 -12.36 -4.81
CA TYR A 237 16.61 -13.53 -4.86
C TYR A 237 16.54 -14.36 -3.57
N GLN A 238 16.56 -13.72 -2.39
CA GLN A 238 16.41 -14.42 -1.11
C GLN A 238 15.06 -15.13 -0.96
N LEU A 239 14.03 -14.60 -1.61
CA LEU A 239 12.68 -15.15 -1.60
C LEU A 239 12.45 -16.21 -2.70
N ASP A 240 13.42 -16.48 -3.59
CA ASP A 240 13.24 -17.17 -4.86
C ASP A 240 12.08 -16.56 -5.68
N GLY A 241 11.88 -15.27 -5.54
CA GLY A 241 10.80 -14.54 -6.18
C GLY A 241 11.04 -14.30 -7.66
N ILE A 242 10.00 -14.38 -8.47
CA ILE A 242 10.04 -14.06 -9.89
C ILE A 242 9.55 -12.63 -10.09
N LEU A 243 10.45 -11.74 -10.49
CA LEU A 243 10.11 -10.37 -10.82
C LEU A 243 9.19 -10.31 -12.05
N ASP A 244 8.01 -9.67 -11.89
CA ASP A 244 7.12 -9.38 -13.01
C ASP A 244 7.40 -7.97 -13.56
N THR A 245 7.47 -6.94 -12.69
CA THR A 245 7.75 -5.57 -13.12
C THR A 245 8.38 -4.71 -12.03
N VAL A 246 9.23 -3.77 -12.44
CA VAL A 246 9.61 -2.58 -11.67
C VAL A 246 9.11 -1.38 -12.46
N GLU A 247 8.31 -0.52 -11.84
CA GLU A 247 7.63 0.57 -12.51
C GLU A 247 7.93 1.91 -11.80
N PRO A 248 8.80 2.75 -12.39
CA PRO A 248 8.95 4.14 -11.97
C PRO A 248 7.67 4.94 -12.15
N LEU A 249 7.45 5.97 -11.32
CA LEU A 249 6.22 6.78 -11.41
C LEU A 249 6.05 7.50 -12.76
N CYS A 250 7.13 7.83 -13.46
CA CYS A 250 7.03 8.37 -14.81
C CYS A 250 6.38 7.38 -15.79
N GLU A 251 6.65 6.09 -15.67
CA GLU A 251 5.99 5.07 -16.47
C GLU A 251 4.53 4.86 -16.07
N THR A 252 4.25 4.90 -14.76
CA THR A 252 2.88 4.89 -14.25
C THR A 252 2.08 6.05 -14.81
N GLU A 253 2.60 7.27 -14.72
CA GLU A 253 1.94 8.47 -15.24
C GLU A 253 1.64 8.32 -16.73
N LYS A 254 2.64 7.93 -17.53
CA LYS A 254 2.47 7.72 -18.98
C LYS A 254 1.41 6.65 -19.31
N LYS A 255 1.38 5.54 -18.56
CA LYS A 255 0.37 4.49 -18.76
C LYS A 255 -1.05 4.95 -18.42
N LEU A 256 -1.19 5.87 -17.47
CA LEU A 256 -2.49 6.36 -17.00
C LEU A 256 -3.02 7.54 -17.82
N THR A 257 -2.15 8.46 -18.24
CA THR A 257 -2.52 9.73 -18.88
C THR A 257 -2.15 9.81 -20.37
N GLY A 258 -1.28 8.91 -20.83
CA GLY A 258 -0.73 8.91 -22.19
C GLY A 258 0.56 9.74 -22.36
N ASP A 259 0.91 10.58 -21.38
CA ASP A 259 2.08 11.46 -21.40
C ASP A 259 2.67 11.66 -19.99
N ASN A 260 3.84 12.31 -19.91
CA ASN A 260 4.52 12.67 -18.67
C ASN A 260 4.43 14.16 -18.44
N HIS A 261 3.63 14.59 -17.44
CA HIS A 261 3.45 15.98 -17.06
C HIS A 261 4.21 16.34 -15.78
N LEU A 262 4.37 15.38 -14.88
CA LEU A 262 4.95 15.54 -13.54
C LEU A 262 6.35 14.93 -13.46
N PHE A 263 6.46 13.66 -13.88
CA PHE A 263 7.69 12.87 -13.77
C PHE A 263 8.14 12.43 -15.16
N HIS A 264 9.32 12.89 -15.58
CA HIS A 264 9.83 12.68 -16.95
C HIS A 264 10.89 11.57 -17.06
N ALA A 265 11.47 11.17 -15.91
CA ALA A 265 12.51 10.15 -15.87
C ALA A 265 12.38 9.26 -14.61
N PRO A 266 12.91 8.02 -14.65
CA PRO A 266 13.02 7.19 -13.46
C PRO A 266 13.70 7.93 -12.30
N GLY A 267 13.22 7.68 -11.07
CA GLY A 267 13.73 8.31 -9.85
C GLY A 267 13.13 9.66 -9.49
N GLU A 268 12.49 10.38 -10.41
CA GLU A 268 11.91 11.70 -10.12
C GLU A 268 10.74 11.65 -9.12
N GLY A 269 9.99 10.57 -9.11
CA GLY A 269 8.90 10.34 -8.16
C GLY A 269 9.35 9.85 -6.79
N ILE A 270 10.66 9.67 -6.56
CA ILE A 270 11.28 9.18 -5.30
C ILE A 270 10.78 7.84 -4.75
N VAL A 271 9.85 7.21 -5.42
CA VAL A 271 9.36 5.85 -5.15
C VAL A 271 9.21 5.07 -6.46
N GLU A 272 9.28 3.76 -6.39
CA GLU A 272 8.99 2.86 -7.50
C GLU A 272 8.06 1.74 -7.05
N MET A 273 7.29 1.23 -8.00
CA MET A 273 6.36 0.12 -7.79
C MET A 273 7.00 -1.18 -8.25
N VAL A 274 6.75 -2.27 -7.52
CA VAL A 274 7.24 -3.60 -7.87
C VAL A 274 6.09 -4.59 -7.81
N SER A 275 6.04 -5.48 -8.80
CA SER A 275 5.25 -6.71 -8.70
C SER A 275 6.12 -7.93 -8.95
N PHE A 276 5.92 -8.97 -8.15
CA PHE A 276 6.66 -10.23 -8.25
C PHE A 276 5.82 -11.40 -7.72
N ARG A 277 6.20 -12.62 -8.08
CA ARG A 277 5.54 -13.85 -7.60
C ARG A 277 6.42 -14.62 -6.64
N ILE A 278 5.80 -15.22 -5.64
CA ILE A 278 6.45 -16.08 -4.63
C ILE A 278 5.63 -17.33 -4.35
#